data_54b54d124f2edb7608db8f2e4d2ea806
#
_entry.id   54b54d124f2edb7608db8f2e4d2ea806
#
_cell.length_a   1.000
_cell.length_b   1.000
_cell.length_c   1.000
_cell.angle_alpha   90.00
_cell.angle_beta   90.00
_cell.angle_gamma   90.00
#
_symmetry.space_group_name_H-M   'P 1'
#
loop_
_entity.id
_entity.type
_entity.pdbx_description
1 polymer ?
#
loop_
_entity_poly.entity_id
_entity_poly.type
_entity_poly.pdbx_seq_one_letter_code
_entity_poly.pdbx_strand_id
1 'polypeptide(L)'
;MKHLLIVYHSKDGSTGRMAEAVQRGASHPDIEVEIVFKLAFDTVAEDLLWADGLILGTPENFGYMSGAIKDLFDRTYYPLEGKLEGMAIGLFISAGNDGTGALSSIRRIGLGYGFKEVCEPIISKGDLTDEILSQCEEMGMLIAAGVENGIF
;
A
#
# COMPACT_ATOMS: atom_id res chain seq x y z
N MET A 1 -4.00 15.58 13.74
CA MET A 1 -4.61 14.37 13.16
C MET A 1 -3.55 13.56 12.45
N LYS A 2 -3.60 12.25 12.56
CA LYS A 2 -2.68 11.36 11.86
C LYS A 2 -3.08 11.20 10.41
N HIS A 3 -2.13 10.77 9.58
CA HIS A 3 -2.27 10.73 8.13
C HIS A 3 -1.99 9.33 7.56
N LEU A 4 -2.91 8.83 6.75
CA LEU A 4 -2.77 7.56 6.06
C LEU A 4 -2.75 7.79 4.55
N LEU A 5 -1.71 7.30 3.89
CA LEU A 5 -1.58 7.38 2.44
C LEU A 5 -1.85 6.00 1.84
N ILE A 6 -2.75 5.93 0.88
CA ILE A 6 -3.05 4.72 0.11
C ILE A 6 -2.65 5.00 -1.33
N VAL A 7 -1.69 4.22 -1.83
CA VAL A 7 -1.14 4.37 -3.18
C VAL A 7 -1.27 3.05 -3.93
N TYR A 8 -1.68 3.12 -5.17
CA TYR A 8 -1.82 1.93 -5.99
C TYR A 8 -1.63 2.21 -7.48
N HIS A 9 -1.41 1.15 -8.22
CA HIS A 9 -1.51 1.14 -9.67
C HIS A 9 -2.48 0.04 -10.06
N SER A 10 -3.33 0.29 -11.07
CA SER A 10 -4.26 -0.71 -11.57
C SER A 10 -4.17 -0.74 -13.09
N LYS A 11 -4.03 -1.96 -13.63
CA LYS A 11 -3.96 -2.19 -15.07
C LYS A 11 -5.32 -2.58 -15.64
N ASP A 12 -5.98 -3.55 -15.00
CA ASP A 12 -7.24 -4.14 -15.48
C ASP A 12 -8.41 -3.97 -14.51
N GLY A 13 -8.20 -3.26 -13.42
CA GLY A 13 -9.22 -2.96 -12.44
C GLY A 13 -9.20 -3.78 -11.16
N SER A 14 -8.53 -4.93 -11.12
CA SER A 14 -8.50 -5.77 -9.90
C SER A 14 -7.80 -5.08 -8.75
N THR A 15 -6.60 -4.55 -8.98
CA THR A 15 -5.88 -3.80 -7.94
C THR A 15 -6.67 -2.58 -7.50
N GLY A 16 -7.33 -1.89 -8.43
CA GLY A 16 -8.17 -0.73 -8.11
C GLY A 16 -9.33 -1.08 -7.20
N ARG A 17 -9.99 -2.23 -7.45
CA ARG A 17 -11.09 -2.70 -6.59
C ARG A 17 -10.59 -3.06 -5.20
N MET A 18 -9.41 -3.66 -5.10
CA MET A 18 -8.77 -3.93 -3.82
C MET A 18 -8.45 -2.62 -3.08
N ALA A 19 -7.91 -1.64 -3.80
CA ALA A 19 -7.59 -0.33 -3.22
C ALA A 19 -8.84 0.38 -2.68
N GLU A 20 -9.94 0.32 -3.42
CA GLU A 20 -11.23 0.89 -2.97
C GLU A 20 -11.73 0.19 -1.70
N ALA A 21 -11.57 -1.13 -1.59
CA ALA A 21 -11.92 -1.88 -0.40
C ALA A 21 -11.06 -1.46 0.80
N VAL A 22 -9.75 -1.30 0.60
CA VAL A 22 -8.84 -0.78 1.62
C VAL A 22 -9.31 0.59 2.09
N GLN A 23 -9.64 1.47 1.17
CA GLN A 23 -10.12 2.81 1.49
C GLN A 23 -11.41 2.77 2.30
N ARG A 24 -12.36 1.90 1.92
CA ARG A 24 -13.60 1.74 2.69
C ARG A 24 -13.34 1.36 4.13
N GLY A 25 -12.45 0.39 4.35
CA GLY A 25 -12.09 -0.05 5.70
C GLY A 25 -11.42 1.05 6.51
N ALA A 26 -10.49 1.76 5.89
CA ALA A 26 -9.77 2.88 6.53
C ALA A 26 -10.69 4.05 6.87
N SER A 27 -11.81 4.18 6.16
CA SER A 27 -12.78 5.26 6.34
C SER A 27 -13.87 4.92 7.35
N HIS A 28 -13.65 3.91 8.18
CA HIS A 28 -14.61 3.53 9.22
C HIS A 28 -14.94 4.74 10.11
N PRO A 29 -16.26 4.97 10.43
CA PRO A 29 -16.67 6.19 11.15
C PRO A 29 -16.03 6.37 12.52
N ASP A 30 -15.60 5.28 13.16
CA ASP A 30 -14.98 5.34 14.49
C ASP A 30 -13.47 5.60 14.45
N ILE A 31 -12.87 5.77 13.27
CA ILE A 31 -11.44 6.00 13.12
C ILE A 31 -11.21 7.41 12.57
N GLU A 32 -10.42 8.19 13.30
CA GLU A 32 -10.09 9.57 12.93
C GLU A 32 -8.68 9.67 12.36
N VAL A 33 -8.56 9.48 11.05
CA VAL A 33 -7.34 9.70 10.28
C VAL A 33 -7.68 10.48 9.04
N GLU A 34 -6.75 11.29 8.58
CA GLU A 34 -6.86 11.91 7.26
C GLU A 34 -6.30 10.95 6.22
N ILE A 35 -7.09 10.65 5.19
CA ILE A 35 -6.72 9.68 4.16
C ILE A 35 -6.48 10.41 2.85
N VAL A 36 -5.32 10.14 2.23
CA VAL A 36 -5.04 10.51 0.85
C VAL A 36 -4.98 9.22 0.04
N PHE A 37 -5.74 9.18 -1.06
CA PHE A 37 -5.90 8.02 -1.93
C PHE A 37 -5.46 8.42 -3.33
N LYS A 38 -4.33 7.87 -3.79
CA LYS A 38 -3.70 8.32 -5.03
C LYS A 38 -3.18 7.17 -5.89
N LEU A 39 -3.20 7.38 -7.20
CA LEU A 39 -2.44 6.55 -8.12
C LEU A 39 -0.94 6.80 -7.95
N ALA A 40 -0.14 5.78 -8.22
CA ALA A 40 1.31 5.87 -8.07
C ALA A 40 1.91 7.00 -8.92
N PHE A 41 1.43 7.19 -10.16
CA PHE A 41 1.94 8.26 -11.03
C PHE A 41 1.63 9.67 -10.51
N ASP A 42 0.60 9.81 -9.68
CA ASP A 42 0.20 11.10 -9.10
C ASP A 42 0.82 11.35 -7.72
N THR A 43 1.58 10.39 -7.21
CA THR A 43 2.18 10.46 -5.88
C THR A 43 3.58 11.06 -5.97
N VAL A 44 3.88 11.95 -5.05
CA VAL A 44 5.17 12.66 -4.98
C VAL A 44 5.83 12.45 -3.62
N ALA A 45 7.11 12.84 -3.50
CA ALA A 45 7.86 12.67 -2.26
C ALA A 45 7.18 13.34 -1.05
N GLU A 46 6.56 14.50 -1.25
CA GLU A 46 5.85 15.22 -0.21
C GLU A 46 4.69 14.43 0.38
N ASP A 47 4.01 13.61 -0.45
CA ASP A 47 2.93 12.75 0.04
C ASP A 47 3.47 11.71 1.02
N LEU A 48 4.62 11.12 0.71
CA LEU A 48 5.25 10.13 1.58
C LEU A 48 5.75 10.75 2.88
N LEU A 49 6.31 11.97 2.82
CA LEU A 49 6.73 12.69 4.02
C LEU A 49 5.55 13.08 4.91
N TRP A 50 4.41 13.38 4.32
CA TRP A 50 3.19 13.74 5.04
C TRP A 50 2.61 12.56 5.81
N ALA A 51 2.76 11.34 5.29
CA ALA A 51 2.10 10.15 5.80
C ALA A 51 2.70 9.63 7.11
N ASP A 52 1.84 9.17 8.00
CA ASP A 52 2.22 8.41 9.19
C ASP A 52 2.15 6.90 8.96
N GLY A 53 1.46 6.50 7.89
CA GLY A 53 1.38 5.11 7.44
C GLY A 53 1.09 5.06 5.94
N LEU A 54 1.47 3.95 5.32
CA LEU A 54 1.34 3.74 3.88
C LEU A 54 0.71 2.38 3.59
N ILE A 55 -0.29 2.35 2.72
CA ILE A 55 -0.78 1.09 2.16
C ILE A 55 -0.54 1.14 0.66
N LEU A 56 0.17 0.15 0.14
CA LEU A 56 0.64 0.14 -1.23
C LEU A 56 0.10 -1.07 -1.98
N GLY A 57 -0.51 -0.83 -3.14
CA GLY A 57 -1.09 -1.88 -3.97
C GLY A 57 -0.51 -1.92 -5.38
N THR A 58 -0.23 -3.13 -5.88
CA THR A 58 0.32 -3.35 -7.21
C THR A 58 -0.25 -4.60 -7.86
N PRO A 59 -0.48 -4.59 -9.18
CA PRO A 59 -0.58 -5.84 -9.91
C PRO A 59 0.82 -6.44 -10.05
N GLU A 60 0.89 -7.77 -10.15
CA GLU A 60 2.14 -8.45 -10.50
C GLU A 60 2.26 -8.49 -12.02
N ASN A 61 3.31 -7.89 -12.55
CA ASN A 61 3.64 -7.91 -13.97
C ASN A 61 4.99 -8.59 -14.15
N PHE A 62 5.00 -9.69 -14.90
CA PHE A 62 6.24 -10.46 -15.15
C PHE A 62 6.98 -10.83 -13.87
N GLY A 63 6.26 -11.25 -12.84
CA GLY A 63 6.87 -11.65 -11.57
C GLY A 63 7.50 -10.51 -10.78
N TYR A 64 7.02 -9.27 -10.97
CA TYR A 64 7.59 -8.06 -10.38
C TYR A 64 6.47 -7.07 -10.08
N MET A 65 6.77 -6.02 -9.29
CA MET A 65 5.82 -4.91 -9.12
C MET A 65 5.57 -4.22 -10.46
N SER A 66 4.47 -3.47 -10.56
CA SER A 66 4.19 -2.72 -11.79
C SER A 66 5.23 -1.60 -11.99
N GLY A 67 5.41 -1.21 -13.25
CA GLY A 67 6.32 -0.11 -13.60
C GLY A 67 5.95 1.22 -12.91
N ALA A 68 4.66 1.45 -12.70
CA ALA A 68 4.20 2.66 -12.00
C ALA A 68 4.68 2.71 -10.54
N ILE A 69 4.65 1.58 -9.85
CA ILE A 69 5.15 1.49 -8.47
C ILE A 69 6.67 1.63 -8.45
N LYS A 70 7.37 0.97 -9.37
CA LYS A 70 8.83 1.11 -9.47
C LYS A 70 9.23 2.54 -9.78
N ASP A 71 8.51 3.21 -10.68
CA ASP A 71 8.72 4.62 -10.99
C ASP A 71 8.58 5.50 -9.74
N LEU A 72 7.55 5.26 -8.92
CA LEU A 72 7.37 5.98 -7.66
C LEU A 72 8.61 5.83 -6.77
N PHE A 73 9.09 4.60 -6.59
CA PHE A 73 10.28 4.36 -5.79
C PHE A 73 11.52 5.05 -6.38
N ASP A 74 11.72 4.95 -7.69
CA ASP A 74 12.87 5.59 -8.34
C ASP A 74 12.86 7.11 -8.20
N ARG A 75 11.68 7.73 -8.28
CA ARG A 75 11.55 9.19 -8.17
C ARG A 75 11.73 9.70 -6.75
N THR A 76 11.40 8.89 -5.76
CA THR A 76 11.30 9.37 -4.37
C THR A 76 12.43 8.87 -3.46
N TYR A 77 13.21 7.86 -3.85
CA TYR A 77 14.18 7.27 -2.95
C TYR A 77 15.23 8.28 -2.45
N TYR A 78 15.95 8.92 -3.36
CA TYR A 78 17.01 9.82 -2.94
C TYR A 78 16.49 11.05 -2.18
N PRO A 79 15.41 11.71 -2.61
CA PRO A 79 14.84 12.79 -1.81
C PRO A 79 14.42 12.39 -0.40
N LEU A 80 14.06 11.12 -0.19
CA LEU A 80 13.52 10.62 1.08
C LEU A 80 14.49 9.72 1.85
N GLU A 81 15.70 9.53 1.37
CA GLU A 81 16.67 8.64 2.00
C GLU A 81 16.86 8.99 3.48
N GLY A 82 16.64 8.00 4.36
CA GLY A 82 16.76 8.16 5.80
C GLY A 82 15.59 8.87 6.48
N LYS A 83 14.57 9.30 5.73
CA LYS A 83 13.47 10.10 6.29
C LYS A 83 12.20 9.29 6.63
N LEU A 84 12.09 8.06 6.14
CA LEU A 84 10.90 7.22 6.33
C LEU A 84 11.18 5.98 7.17
N GLU A 85 12.26 5.99 7.94
CA GLU A 85 12.68 4.86 8.77
C GLU A 85 11.58 4.47 9.75
N GLY A 86 11.17 3.20 9.72
CA GLY A 86 10.13 2.67 10.63
C GLY A 86 8.69 2.98 10.23
N MET A 87 8.47 3.60 9.06
CA MET A 87 7.09 3.87 8.61
C MET A 87 6.30 2.57 8.47
N ALA A 88 5.12 2.52 9.08
CA ALA A 88 4.22 1.39 8.97
C ALA A 88 3.72 1.22 7.53
N ILE A 89 3.78 0.00 6.99
CA ILE A 89 3.31 -0.28 5.64
C ILE A 89 2.47 -1.55 5.59
N GLY A 90 1.41 -1.52 4.78
CA GLY A 90 0.64 -2.68 4.36
C GLY A 90 0.72 -2.85 2.86
N LEU A 91 0.69 -4.10 2.38
CA LEU A 91 0.85 -4.44 0.97
C LEU A 91 -0.32 -5.29 0.47
N PHE A 92 -0.85 -4.95 -0.70
CA PHE A 92 -1.83 -5.80 -1.38
C PHE A 92 -1.47 -5.95 -2.86
N ILE A 93 -1.64 -7.15 -3.38
CA ILE A 93 -1.16 -7.54 -4.70
C ILE A 93 -2.25 -8.32 -5.44
N SER A 94 -2.49 -7.98 -6.69
CA SER A 94 -3.29 -8.81 -7.59
C SER A 94 -2.37 -9.53 -8.58
N ALA A 95 -2.53 -10.84 -8.74
CA ALA A 95 -1.63 -11.64 -9.54
C ALA A 95 -2.38 -12.70 -10.35
N GLY A 96 -1.90 -12.96 -11.56
CA GLY A 96 -2.35 -14.10 -12.35
C GLY A 96 -1.74 -15.42 -11.88
N ASN A 97 -0.54 -15.33 -11.30
CA ASN A 97 0.18 -16.47 -10.73
C ASN A 97 0.16 -16.38 -9.19
N ASP A 98 1.32 -16.49 -8.54
CA ASP A 98 1.39 -16.56 -7.09
C ASP A 98 1.62 -15.23 -6.38
N GLY A 99 1.98 -14.18 -7.09
CA GLY A 99 2.19 -12.84 -6.50
C GLY A 99 3.49 -12.67 -5.72
N THR A 100 4.29 -13.72 -5.57
CA THR A 100 5.49 -13.69 -4.72
C THR A 100 6.60 -12.84 -5.31
N GLY A 101 6.68 -12.74 -6.63
CA GLY A 101 7.69 -11.90 -7.29
C GLY A 101 7.44 -10.41 -7.06
N ALA A 102 6.19 -9.97 -7.13
CA ALA A 102 5.84 -8.59 -6.82
C ALA A 102 6.11 -8.27 -5.35
N LEU A 103 5.71 -9.17 -4.45
CA LEU A 103 5.92 -9.00 -3.02
C LEU A 103 7.41 -8.90 -2.69
N SER A 104 8.24 -9.81 -3.23
CA SER A 104 9.68 -9.80 -3.01
C SER A 104 10.34 -8.53 -3.53
N SER A 105 9.92 -8.05 -4.71
CA SER A 105 10.49 -6.84 -5.30
C SER A 105 10.20 -5.59 -4.46
N ILE A 106 8.97 -5.47 -3.94
CA ILE A 106 8.61 -4.35 -3.07
C ILE A 106 9.37 -4.44 -1.75
N ARG A 107 9.45 -5.61 -1.15
CA ARG A 107 10.16 -5.81 0.12
C ARG A 107 11.63 -5.45 0.01
N ARG A 108 12.27 -5.81 -1.10
CA ARG A 108 13.67 -5.48 -1.34
C ARG A 108 13.91 -3.97 -1.34
N ILE A 109 13.07 -3.23 -2.05
CA ILE A 109 13.16 -1.77 -2.09
C ILE A 109 12.76 -1.17 -0.74
N GLY A 110 11.75 -1.73 -0.10
CA GLY A 110 11.27 -1.29 1.21
C GLY A 110 12.34 -1.32 2.30
N LEU A 111 13.28 -2.27 2.21
CA LEU A 111 14.44 -2.30 3.11
C LEU A 111 15.26 -1.03 3.01
N GLY A 112 15.45 -0.52 1.79
CA GLY A 112 16.17 0.74 1.57
C GLY A 112 15.46 1.95 2.17
N TYR A 113 14.13 1.94 2.16
CA TYR A 113 13.33 3.00 2.80
C TYR A 113 13.24 2.84 4.30
N GLY A 114 13.48 1.65 4.84
CA GLY A 114 13.30 1.35 6.25
C GLY A 114 11.85 1.08 6.64
N PHE A 115 10.99 0.69 5.71
CA PHE A 115 9.58 0.39 5.97
C PHE A 115 9.43 -0.80 6.92
N LYS A 116 8.36 -0.74 7.74
CA LYS A 116 7.99 -1.79 8.66
C LYS A 116 6.62 -2.34 8.27
N GLU A 117 6.56 -3.57 7.76
CA GLU A 117 5.28 -4.22 7.51
C GLU A 117 4.58 -4.50 8.83
N VAL A 118 3.34 -4.06 8.96
CA VAL A 118 2.60 -4.15 10.23
C VAL A 118 1.49 -5.20 10.20
N CYS A 119 1.27 -5.85 9.07
CA CYS A 119 0.33 -6.96 8.94
C CYS A 119 0.72 -7.84 7.76
N GLU A 120 0.09 -9.03 7.66
CA GLU A 120 0.32 -9.92 6.54
C GLU A 120 -0.09 -9.28 5.22
N PRO A 121 0.69 -9.46 4.14
CA PRO A 121 0.30 -8.96 2.83
C PRO A 121 -0.92 -9.73 2.30
N ILE A 122 -1.71 -9.06 1.47
CA ILE A 122 -2.85 -9.69 0.80
C ILE A 122 -2.45 -9.96 -0.65
N ILE A 123 -2.56 -11.21 -1.07
CA ILE A 123 -2.31 -11.59 -2.47
C ILE A 123 -3.59 -12.23 -3.02
N SER A 124 -4.16 -11.58 -4.04
CA SER A 124 -5.28 -12.14 -4.79
C SER A 124 -4.74 -12.87 -6.01
N LYS A 125 -4.92 -14.18 -6.05
CA LYS A 125 -4.44 -15.04 -7.15
C LYS A 125 -5.61 -15.33 -8.07
N GLY A 126 -5.49 -14.93 -9.34
CA GLY A 126 -6.55 -15.12 -10.32
C GLY A 126 -7.71 -14.15 -10.09
N ASP A 127 -8.94 -14.65 -10.25
CA ASP A 127 -10.13 -13.81 -10.14
C ASP A 127 -10.29 -13.25 -8.72
N LEU A 128 -10.68 -12.00 -8.66
CA LEU A 128 -10.92 -11.32 -7.39
C LEU A 128 -12.19 -11.87 -6.74
N THR A 129 -12.12 -12.17 -5.45
CA THR A 129 -13.22 -12.73 -4.67
C THR A 129 -13.71 -11.76 -3.60
N ASP A 130 -14.94 -11.99 -3.13
CA ASP A 130 -15.50 -11.21 -2.02
C ASP A 130 -14.68 -11.37 -0.73
N GLU A 131 -14.10 -12.56 -0.52
CA GLU A 131 -13.23 -12.83 0.62
C GLU A 131 -11.98 -11.94 0.59
N ILE A 132 -11.34 -11.82 -0.57
CA ILE A 132 -10.17 -10.93 -0.72
C ILE A 132 -10.56 -9.48 -0.48
N LEU A 133 -11.70 -9.03 -1.01
CA LEU A 133 -12.17 -7.66 -0.77
C LEU A 133 -12.44 -7.41 0.71
N SER A 134 -12.99 -8.40 1.41
CA SER A 134 -13.18 -8.32 2.86
C SER A 134 -11.86 -8.20 3.61
N GLN A 135 -10.85 -8.97 3.21
CA GLN A 135 -9.49 -8.87 3.78
C GLN A 135 -8.88 -7.48 3.53
N CYS A 136 -9.12 -6.90 2.36
CA CYS A 136 -8.67 -5.55 2.05
C CYS A 136 -9.33 -4.51 2.96
N GLU A 137 -10.63 -4.63 3.21
CA GLU A 137 -11.31 -3.75 4.16
C GLU A 137 -10.73 -3.89 5.57
N GLU A 138 -10.47 -5.11 6.01
CA GLU A 138 -9.86 -5.37 7.31
C GLU A 138 -8.47 -4.75 7.41
N MET A 139 -7.66 -4.87 6.37
CA MET A 139 -6.33 -4.24 6.34
C MET A 139 -6.43 -2.72 6.49
N GLY A 140 -7.33 -2.10 5.73
CA GLY A 140 -7.54 -0.65 5.80
C GLY A 140 -7.93 -0.20 7.20
N MET A 141 -8.87 -0.93 7.81
CA MET A 141 -9.33 -0.65 9.17
C MET A 141 -8.20 -0.82 10.20
N LEU A 142 -7.48 -1.93 10.13
CA LEU A 142 -6.39 -2.25 11.06
C LEU A 142 -5.29 -1.19 11.02
N ILE A 143 -4.85 -0.84 9.82
CA ILE A 143 -3.74 0.11 9.68
C ILE A 143 -4.19 1.53 10.04
N ALA A 144 -5.39 1.92 9.63
CA ALA A 144 -5.92 3.23 9.99
C ALA A 144 -6.05 3.39 11.51
N ALA A 145 -6.60 2.38 12.19
CA ALA A 145 -6.74 2.39 13.65
C ALA A 145 -5.37 2.40 14.35
N GLY A 146 -4.41 1.62 13.85
CA GLY A 146 -3.06 1.59 14.40
C GLY A 146 -2.33 2.92 14.24
N VAL A 147 -2.49 3.56 13.09
CA VAL A 147 -1.93 4.89 12.83
C VAL A 147 -2.57 5.93 13.74
N GLU A 148 -3.91 5.95 13.83
CA GLU A 148 -4.64 6.87 14.72
C GLU A 148 -4.13 6.80 16.14
N ASN A 149 -3.91 5.60 16.66
CA ASN A 149 -3.54 5.36 18.05
C ASN A 149 -2.02 5.35 18.29
N GLY A 150 -1.22 5.54 17.26
CA GLY A 150 0.24 5.57 17.39
C GLY A 150 0.84 4.23 17.82
N ILE A 151 0.22 3.11 17.40
CA ILE A 151 0.65 1.76 17.80
C ILE A 151 1.89 1.31 17.02
N PHE A 152 2.08 1.80 15.79
CA PHE A 152 3.17 1.38 14.91
C PHE A 152 4.42 2.23 15.02
#